data_0c2f3618474a98e6e176625a5453d495
#
_entry.id   0c2f3618474a98e6e176625a5453d495
#
_cell.length_a   1.000
_cell.length_b   1.000
_cell.length_c   1.000
_cell.angle_alpha   90.00
_cell.angle_beta   90.00
_cell.angle_gamma   90.00
#
_symmetry.space_group_name_H-M   'P 1'
#
loop_
_entity.id
_entity.type
_entity.pdbx_description
1 polymer ?
#
loop_
_entity_poly.entity_id
_entity_poly.type
_entity_poly.pdbx_seq_one_letter_code
_entity_poly.pdbx_strand_id
1 'polypeptide(L)'
;MAKKASLLIIFLTVFIDLVGFGIVLPMLPLYSKEFGASGMIAGGIVAAYSLMQFIFSPMWGRLSDRIGRRPVLLVSTAGACLSYVVFAYACLGQSVSLLLISRLTAGICGANLSVASAYIADISPPEDRSKRMGLIGMAFGFGFILGPVLGALSAGWFGVTGPGWVAAGICGFNLILAFFILGESRKPESDPAPPSPRLGQMMGVLKRPQLGTLVCVFFLATFCFTCFESTFAVLFAGTHDDPGKFAFREPAISETSEGVNWLAASGAEVQEGDVLGRREDESAVTAATTGRFVLNENEASINTTKTMAYWLMAFCGFIGAIVQGGCIGPLVKKLGEKKLIVFGLAMVGVSLAVLPFCSGQLGLWSIMLGLSLFAISSSVYRAPTF
;
A
#
# COMPACT_ATOMS: atom_id res chain seq x y z
N MET A 1 24.42 -22.98 -8.54
CA MET A 1 24.29 -21.50 -8.54
C MET A 1 22.96 -21.02 -9.14
N ALA A 2 22.45 -21.59 -10.23
CA ALA A 2 21.19 -21.16 -10.89
C ALA A 2 19.93 -21.13 -9.97
N LYS A 3 19.72 -22.11 -9.09
CA LYS A 3 18.55 -22.14 -8.18
C LYS A 3 18.54 -21.02 -7.13
N LYS A 4 19.73 -20.55 -6.66
CA LYS A 4 19.81 -19.42 -5.70
C LYS A 4 19.52 -18.09 -6.40
N ALA A 5 19.99 -17.91 -7.63
CA ALA A 5 19.70 -16.74 -8.44
C ALA A 5 18.20 -16.63 -8.74
N SER A 6 17.53 -17.73 -9.10
CA SER A 6 16.07 -17.75 -9.33
C SER A 6 15.27 -17.38 -8.10
N LEU A 7 15.69 -17.78 -6.89
CA LEU A 7 15.00 -17.43 -5.64
C LEU A 7 15.09 -15.94 -5.33
N LEU A 8 16.27 -15.34 -5.53
CA LEU A 8 16.46 -13.89 -5.33
C LEU A 8 15.60 -13.08 -6.30
N ILE A 9 15.56 -13.51 -7.56
CA ILE A 9 14.81 -12.80 -8.61
C ILE A 9 13.31 -12.84 -8.36
N ILE A 10 12.77 -14.02 -8.01
CA ILE A 10 11.33 -14.09 -7.70
C ILE A 10 10.99 -13.29 -6.44
N PHE A 11 11.87 -13.27 -5.44
CA PHE A 11 11.71 -12.40 -4.29
C PHE A 11 11.68 -10.92 -4.69
N LEU A 12 12.64 -10.47 -5.52
CA LEU A 12 12.69 -9.10 -6.02
C LEU A 12 11.45 -8.76 -6.85
N THR A 13 10.97 -9.69 -7.67
CA THR A 13 9.74 -9.48 -8.46
C THR A 13 8.53 -9.22 -7.54
N VAL A 14 8.33 -10.07 -6.53
CA VAL A 14 7.23 -9.90 -5.57
C VAL A 14 7.41 -8.64 -4.73
N PHE A 15 8.63 -8.39 -4.29
CA PHE A 15 8.96 -7.21 -3.48
C PHE A 15 8.68 -5.90 -4.23
N ILE A 16 9.15 -5.79 -5.48
CA ILE A 16 8.95 -4.59 -6.30
C ILE A 16 7.46 -4.38 -6.61
N ASP A 17 6.70 -5.44 -6.87
CA ASP A 17 5.25 -5.34 -7.03
C ASP A 17 4.56 -4.78 -5.78
N LEU A 18 4.97 -5.27 -4.60
CA LEU A 18 4.42 -4.82 -3.32
C LEU A 18 4.85 -3.38 -2.97
N VAL A 19 6.04 -2.97 -3.37
CA VAL A 19 6.46 -1.57 -3.28
C VAL A 19 5.56 -0.69 -4.15
N GLY A 20 5.33 -1.05 -5.41
CA GLY A 20 4.44 -0.30 -6.30
C GLY A 20 3.00 -0.22 -5.77
N PHE A 21 2.48 -1.31 -5.21
CA PHE A 21 1.19 -1.34 -4.52
C PHE A 21 1.18 -0.38 -3.31
N GLY A 22 2.20 -0.45 -2.46
CA GLY A 22 2.33 0.38 -1.26
C GLY A 22 2.52 1.88 -1.56
N ILE A 23 3.06 2.25 -2.73
CA ILE A 23 3.14 3.64 -3.20
C ILE A 23 1.74 4.22 -3.40
N VAL A 24 0.87 3.48 -4.08
CA VAL A 24 -0.41 4.00 -4.59
C VAL A 24 -1.54 3.82 -3.59
N LEU A 25 -1.57 2.70 -2.86
CA LEU A 25 -2.72 2.30 -2.03
C LEU A 25 -3.13 3.35 -0.99
N PRO A 26 -2.23 3.95 -0.20
CA PRO A 26 -2.62 4.89 0.86
C PRO A 26 -3.28 6.16 0.35
N MET A 27 -2.92 6.60 -0.85
CA MET A 27 -3.42 7.86 -1.43
C MET A 27 -4.62 7.68 -2.34
N LEU A 28 -4.94 6.45 -2.71
CA LEU A 28 -6.05 6.18 -3.62
C LEU A 28 -7.40 6.72 -3.13
N PRO A 29 -7.81 6.53 -1.85
CA PRO A 29 -9.05 7.11 -1.33
C PRO A 29 -9.04 8.64 -1.34
N LEU A 30 -7.89 9.25 -1.02
CA LEU A 30 -7.72 10.69 -1.00
C LEU A 30 -7.86 11.29 -2.40
N TYR A 31 -7.09 10.77 -3.38
CA TYR A 31 -7.16 11.24 -4.77
C TYR A 31 -8.55 11.02 -5.39
N SER A 32 -9.20 9.89 -5.07
CA SER A 32 -10.55 9.63 -5.55
C SER A 32 -11.53 10.73 -5.09
N LYS A 33 -11.45 11.14 -3.83
CA LYS A 33 -12.30 12.20 -3.28
C LYS A 33 -11.94 13.57 -3.84
N GLU A 34 -10.67 13.88 -4.01
CA GLU A 34 -10.21 15.14 -4.62
C GLU A 34 -10.67 15.30 -6.06
N PHE A 35 -10.77 14.20 -6.79
CA PHE A 35 -11.32 14.20 -8.16
C PHE A 35 -12.84 14.18 -8.20
N GLY A 36 -13.51 14.43 -7.05
CA GLY A 36 -14.96 14.57 -6.95
C GLY A 36 -15.73 13.25 -6.77
N ALA A 37 -15.05 12.14 -6.46
CA ALA A 37 -15.74 10.89 -6.18
C ALA A 37 -16.46 10.93 -4.82
N SER A 38 -17.71 10.44 -4.77
CA SER A 38 -18.38 10.18 -3.51
C SER A 38 -17.63 9.13 -2.69
N GLY A 39 -17.83 9.07 -1.37
CA GLY A 39 -17.19 8.06 -0.51
C GLY A 39 -17.47 6.62 -0.95
N MET A 40 -18.65 6.36 -1.49
CA MET A 40 -19.03 5.05 -2.03
C MET A 40 -18.19 4.70 -3.28
N ILE A 41 -18.01 5.65 -4.20
CA ILE A 41 -17.20 5.47 -5.40
C ILE A 41 -15.73 5.28 -5.03
N ALA A 42 -15.20 6.09 -4.12
CA ALA A 42 -13.83 5.97 -3.63
C ALA A 42 -13.57 4.59 -3.01
N GLY A 43 -14.48 4.10 -2.14
CA GLY A 43 -14.42 2.75 -1.61
C GLY A 43 -14.53 1.67 -2.69
N GLY A 44 -15.38 1.89 -3.70
CA GLY A 44 -15.53 1.01 -4.88
C GLY A 44 -14.24 0.90 -5.70
N ILE A 45 -13.50 1.99 -5.87
CA ILE A 45 -12.21 2.01 -6.58
C ILE A 45 -11.16 1.18 -5.84
N VAL A 46 -11.10 1.28 -4.51
CA VAL A 46 -10.21 0.44 -3.69
C VAL A 46 -10.62 -1.03 -3.77
N ALA A 47 -11.91 -1.31 -3.66
CA ALA A 47 -12.45 -2.67 -3.71
C ALA A 47 -12.29 -3.33 -5.09
N ALA A 48 -12.30 -2.55 -6.18
CA ALA A 48 -12.19 -3.04 -7.55
C ALA A 48 -10.92 -3.85 -7.80
N TYR A 49 -9.78 -3.42 -7.26
CA TYR A 49 -8.53 -4.16 -7.31
C TYR A 49 -8.67 -5.55 -6.68
N SER A 50 -9.15 -5.61 -5.44
CA SER A 50 -9.25 -6.87 -4.69
C SER A 50 -10.29 -7.81 -5.30
N LEU A 51 -11.40 -7.27 -5.82
CA LEU A 51 -12.43 -8.05 -6.51
C LEU A 51 -11.88 -8.70 -7.77
N MET A 52 -11.19 -7.94 -8.62
CA MET A 52 -10.59 -8.47 -9.83
C MET A 52 -9.49 -9.50 -9.50
N GLN A 53 -8.64 -9.21 -8.53
CA GLN A 53 -7.62 -10.15 -8.08
C GLN A 53 -8.23 -11.46 -7.56
N PHE A 54 -9.32 -11.40 -6.80
CA PHE A 54 -10.03 -12.59 -6.32
C PHE A 54 -10.58 -13.45 -7.47
N ILE A 55 -11.19 -12.81 -8.48
CA ILE A 55 -11.77 -13.50 -9.64
C ILE A 55 -10.67 -14.09 -10.54
N PHE A 56 -9.64 -13.34 -10.84
CA PHE A 56 -8.64 -13.72 -11.84
C PHE A 56 -7.47 -14.52 -11.30
N SER A 57 -7.15 -14.45 -9.99
CA SER A 57 -6.01 -15.19 -9.40
C SER A 57 -6.08 -16.70 -9.63
N PRO A 58 -7.24 -17.40 -9.48
CA PRO A 58 -7.34 -18.81 -9.81
C PRO A 58 -7.16 -19.11 -11.31
N MET A 59 -7.55 -18.17 -12.17
CA MET A 59 -7.38 -18.33 -13.63
C MET A 59 -5.91 -18.26 -14.02
N TRP A 60 -5.20 -17.27 -13.49
CA TRP A 60 -3.77 -17.11 -13.69
C TRP A 60 -2.98 -18.29 -13.11
N GLY A 61 -3.36 -18.79 -11.93
CA GLY A 61 -2.77 -19.99 -11.34
C GLY A 61 -2.85 -21.18 -12.30
N ARG A 62 -4.05 -21.49 -12.81
CA ARG A 62 -4.26 -22.57 -13.80
C ARG A 62 -3.51 -22.33 -15.10
N LEU A 63 -3.49 -21.09 -15.60
CA LEU A 63 -2.78 -20.74 -16.81
C LEU A 63 -1.29 -20.98 -16.63
N SER A 64 -0.73 -20.57 -15.48
CA SER A 64 0.68 -20.80 -15.16
C SER A 64 1.02 -22.28 -14.99
N ASP A 65 0.05 -23.11 -14.60
CA ASP A 65 0.20 -24.57 -14.59
C ASP A 65 0.26 -25.16 -16.01
N ARG A 66 -0.31 -24.50 -17.01
CA ARG A 66 -0.36 -25.00 -18.39
C ARG A 66 0.81 -24.49 -19.24
N ILE A 67 1.01 -23.19 -19.25
CA ILE A 67 1.98 -22.53 -20.15
C ILE A 67 3.34 -22.22 -19.51
N GLY A 68 3.48 -22.52 -18.19
CA GLY A 68 4.66 -22.21 -17.41
C GLY A 68 4.49 -21.00 -16.49
N ARG A 69 5.34 -20.94 -15.46
CA ARG A 69 5.30 -19.85 -14.46
C ARG A 69 5.82 -18.53 -15.01
N ARG A 70 6.95 -18.62 -15.74
CA ARG A 70 7.65 -17.44 -16.28
C ARG A 70 6.79 -16.58 -17.20
N PRO A 71 6.14 -17.10 -18.26
CA PRO A 71 5.32 -16.29 -19.16
C PRO A 71 4.20 -15.55 -18.43
N VAL A 72 3.54 -16.23 -17.46
CA VAL A 72 2.45 -15.64 -16.70
C VAL A 72 2.94 -14.51 -15.79
N LEU A 73 4.08 -14.69 -15.10
CA LEU A 73 4.69 -13.63 -14.29
C LEU A 73 5.06 -12.41 -15.14
N LEU A 74 5.62 -12.60 -16.33
CA LEU A 74 5.98 -11.49 -17.22
C LEU A 74 4.74 -10.72 -17.71
N VAL A 75 3.69 -11.41 -18.14
CA VAL A 75 2.43 -10.77 -18.57
C VAL A 75 1.77 -10.03 -17.40
N SER A 76 1.74 -10.63 -16.22
CA SER A 76 1.19 -10.03 -15.01
C SER A 76 1.96 -8.76 -14.62
N THR A 77 3.29 -8.80 -14.59
CA THR A 77 4.13 -7.63 -14.29
C THR A 77 3.99 -6.53 -15.36
N ALA A 78 3.89 -6.89 -16.65
CA ALA A 78 3.63 -5.93 -17.72
C ALA A 78 2.28 -5.23 -17.55
N GLY A 79 1.23 -5.98 -17.21
CA GLY A 79 -0.09 -5.43 -16.93
C GLY A 79 -0.12 -4.54 -15.68
N ALA A 80 0.64 -4.91 -14.63
CA ALA A 80 0.81 -4.06 -13.45
C ALA A 80 1.52 -2.73 -13.81
N CYS A 81 2.58 -2.78 -14.59
CA CYS A 81 3.27 -1.59 -15.09
C CYS A 81 2.30 -0.67 -15.87
N LEU A 82 1.53 -1.24 -16.81
CA LEU A 82 0.52 -0.50 -17.56
C LEU A 82 -0.53 0.15 -16.63
N SER A 83 -0.96 -0.56 -15.60
CA SER A 83 -1.94 -0.04 -14.64
C SER A 83 -1.42 1.20 -13.89
N TYR A 84 -0.13 1.25 -13.54
CA TYR A 84 0.48 2.43 -12.92
C TYR A 84 0.64 3.60 -13.89
N VAL A 85 0.91 3.33 -15.18
CA VAL A 85 0.89 4.36 -16.23
C VAL A 85 -0.51 4.96 -16.33
N VAL A 86 -1.57 4.12 -16.41
CA VAL A 86 -2.96 4.59 -16.45
C VAL A 86 -3.30 5.39 -15.17
N PHE A 87 -2.80 4.96 -14.00
CA PHE A 87 -2.97 5.70 -12.76
C PHE A 87 -2.32 7.09 -12.81
N ALA A 88 -1.09 7.22 -13.36
CA ALA A 88 -0.44 8.51 -13.52
C ALA A 88 -1.24 9.46 -14.44
N TYR A 89 -1.78 8.94 -15.54
CA TYR A 89 -2.67 9.71 -16.43
C TYR A 89 -4.01 10.06 -15.76
N ALA A 90 -4.54 9.17 -14.91
CA ALA A 90 -5.73 9.48 -14.11
C ALA A 90 -5.50 10.65 -13.17
N CYS A 91 -4.32 10.72 -12.54
CA CYS A 91 -3.92 11.84 -11.69
C CYS A 91 -3.72 13.13 -12.49
N LEU A 92 -3.12 13.04 -13.68
CA LEU A 92 -2.91 14.20 -14.56
C LEU A 92 -4.24 14.81 -15.02
N GLY A 93 -5.19 13.97 -15.42
CA GLY A 93 -6.51 14.39 -15.89
C GLY A 93 -7.58 14.50 -14.80
N GLN A 94 -7.23 14.29 -13.52
CA GLN A 94 -8.15 14.26 -12.36
C GLN A 94 -9.40 13.39 -12.62
N SER A 95 -9.20 12.25 -13.28
CA SER A 95 -10.30 11.41 -13.79
C SER A 95 -10.57 10.22 -12.88
N VAL A 96 -11.74 10.23 -12.24
CA VAL A 96 -12.26 9.11 -11.43
C VAL A 96 -12.40 7.82 -12.27
N SER A 97 -12.85 7.93 -13.50
CA SER A 97 -13.02 6.78 -14.39
C SER A 97 -11.68 6.12 -14.73
N LEU A 98 -10.63 6.91 -15.02
CA LEU A 98 -9.29 6.37 -15.25
C LEU A 98 -8.68 5.76 -13.98
N LEU A 99 -8.96 6.33 -12.79
CA LEU A 99 -8.58 5.70 -11.52
C LEU A 99 -9.21 4.31 -11.40
N LEU A 100 -10.50 4.18 -11.68
CA LEU A 100 -11.19 2.88 -11.64
C LEU A 100 -10.59 1.89 -12.64
N ILE A 101 -10.37 2.32 -13.89
CA ILE A 101 -9.76 1.48 -14.93
C ILE A 101 -8.37 1.02 -14.51
N SER A 102 -7.55 1.89 -13.93
CA SER A 102 -6.23 1.52 -13.42
C SER A 102 -6.31 0.43 -12.35
N ARG A 103 -7.29 0.51 -11.44
CA ARG A 103 -7.46 -0.49 -10.38
C ARG A 103 -8.02 -1.82 -10.89
N LEU A 104 -8.95 -1.77 -11.83
CA LEU A 104 -9.44 -2.97 -12.51
C LEU A 104 -8.30 -3.69 -13.24
N THR A 105 -7.52 -2.97 -14.03
CA THR A 105 -6.35 -3.53 -14.75
C THR A 105 -5.32 -4.10 -13.79
N ALA A 106 -4.98 -3.37 -12.72
CA ALA A 106 -4.06 -3.84 -11.69
C ALA A 106 -4.56 -5.13 -11.02
N GLY A 107 -5.85 -5.22 -10.70
CA GLY A 107 -6.44 -6.41 -10.09
C GLY A 107 -6.49 -7.61 -11.04
N ILE A 108 -6.85 -7.42 -12.30
CA ILE A 108 -6.82 -8.46 -13.33
C ILE A 108 -5.39 -9.02 -13.49
N CYS A 109 -4.40 -8.15 -13.52
CA CYS A 109 -2.99 -8.54 -13.69
C CYS A 109 -2.29 -8.90 -12.37
N GLY A 110 -2.93 -8.72 -11.21
CA GLY A 110 -2.36 -8.95 -9.87
C GLY A 110 -2.12 -10.41 -9.49
N ALA A 111 -1.81 -11.26 -10.44
CA ALA A 111 -1.58 -12.70 -10.22
C ALA A 111 -0.20 -13.04 -9.65
N ASN A 112 0.71 -12.07 -9.58
CA ASN A 112 2.11 -12.30 -9.24
C ASN A 112 2.29 -13.07 -7.95
N LEU A 113 1.49 -12.80 -6.92
CA LEU A 113 1.63 -13.44 -5.61
C LEU A 113 1.33 -14.95 -5.65
N SER A 114 0.23 -15.35 -6.32
CA SER A 114 -0.16 -16.77 -6.41
C SER A 114 0.83 -17.57 -7.27
N VAL A 115 1.24 -17.00 -8.41
CA VAL A 115 2.18 -17.65 -9.32
C VAL A 115 3.60 -17.68 -8.75
N ALA A 116 4.02 -16.62 -8.03
CA ALA A 116 5.29 -16.58 -7.33
C ALA A 116 5.37 -17.61 -6.19
N SER A 117 4.28 -17.78 -5.44
CA SER A 117 4.18 -18.83 -4.42
C SER A 117 4.35 -20.21 -5.03
N ALA A 118 3.67 -20.47 -6.16
CA ALA A 118 3.84 -21.73 -6.91
C ALA A 118 5.27 -21.89 -7.45
N TYR A 119 5.87 -20.84 -8.01
CA TYR A 119 7.25 -20.84 -8.47
C TYR A 119 8.23 -21.20 -7.35
N ILE A 120 8.10 -20.58 -6.17
CA ILE A 120 8.92 -20.88 -4.99
C ILE A 120 8.72 -22.33 -4.57
N ALA A 121 7.49 -22.84 -4.59
CA ALA A 121 7.20 -24.24 -4.27
C ALA A 121 7.89 -25.20 -5.23
N ASP A 122 7.90 -24.90 -6.55
CA ASP A 122 8.50 -25.73 -7.59
C ASP A 122 10.02 -25.83 -7.48
N ILE A 123 10.70 -24.72 -7.08
CA ILE A 123 12.17 -24.70 -6.96
C ILE A 123 12.69 -25.08 -5.56
N SER A 124 11.80 -25.28 -4.59
CA SER A 124 12.16 -25.53 -3.19
C SER A 124 12.06 -27.00 -2.82
N PRO A 125 13.11 -27.58 -2.19
CA PRO A 125 12.99 -28.89 -1.57
C PRO A 125 11.95 -28.84 -0.43
N PRO A 126 11.29 -29.98 -0.11
CA PRO A 126 10.21 -30.02 0.88
C PRO A 126 10.61 -29.42 2.24
N GLU A 127 11.84 -29.66 2.69
CA GLU A 127 12.38 -29.24 3.99
C GLU A 127 12.51 -27.70 4.09
N ASP A 128 12.83 -27.04 2.98
CA ASP A 128 13.07 -25.60 2.93
C ASP A 128 11.85 -24.80 2.48
N ARG A 129 10.76 -25.46 2.03
CA ARG A 129 9.61 -24.78 1.41
C ARG A 129 8.99 -23.74 2.30
N SER A 130 8.72 -24.07 3.57
CA SER A 130 8.15 -23.13 4.53
C SER A 130 9.04 -21.90 4.75
N LYS A 131 10.36 -22.12 4.92
CA LYS A 131 11.35 -21.04 5.08
C LYS A 131 11.39 -20.10 3.87
N ARG A 132 11.32 -20.66 2.66
CA ARG A 132 11.37 -19.87 1.41
C ARG A 132 10.07 -19.16 1.13
N MET A 133 8.91 -19.72 1.53
CA MET A 133 7.62 -19.02 1.51
C MET A 133 7.62 -17.82 2.44
N GLY A 134 8.34 -17.84 3.55
CA GLY A 134 8.54 -16.70 4.43
C GLY A 134 9.16 -15.47 3.75
N LEU A 135 9.85 -15.64 2.62
CA LEU A 135 10.35 -14.51 1.80
C LEU A 135 9.21 -13.64 1.26
N ILE A 136 8.05 -14.23 0.95
CA ILE A 136 6.88 -13.48 0.51
C ILE A 136 6.39 -12.57 1.64
N GLY A 137 6.32 -13.09 2.88
CA GLY A 137 5.96 -12.28 4.05
C GLY A 137 6.95 -11.14 4.30
N MET A 138 8.25 -11.41 4.10
CA MET A 138 9.30 -10.38 4.19
C MET A 138 9.15 -9.31 3.09
N ALA A 139 8.81 -9.71 1.85
CA ALA A 139 8.54 -8.79 0.76
C ALA A 139 7.34 -7.88 1.05
N PHE A 140 6.27 -8.43 1.68
CA PHE A 140 5.15 -7.63 2.18
C PHE A 140 5.59 -6.59 3.22
N GLY A 141 6.35 -7.01 4.23
CA GLY A 141 6.84 -6.11 5.27
C GLY A 141 7.63 -4.94 4.69
N PHE A 142 8.64 -5.23 3.88
CA PHE A 142 9.45 -4.19 3.24
C PHE A 142 8.67 -3.35 2.22
N GLY A 143 7.75 -3.96 1.46
CA GLY A 143 6.90 -3.25 0.49
C GLY A 143 6.01 -2.19 1.16
N PHE A 144 5.42 -2.54 2.29
CA PHE A 144 4.60 -1.61 3.08
C PHE A 144 5.39 -0.54 3.85
N ILE A 145 6.70 -0.70 4.00
CA ILE A 145 7.59 0.35 4.53
C ILE A 145 8.02 1.29 3.40
N LEU A 146 8.65 0.72 2.38
CA LEU A 146 9.26 1.49 1.30
C LEU A 146 8.24 2.12 0.36
N GLY A 147 7.06 1.47 0.19
CA GLY A 147 5.98 2.00 -0.64
C GLY A 147 5.56 3.40 -0.24
N PRO A 148 5.04 3.63 0.98
CA PRO A 148 4.66 4.96 1.44
C PRO A 148 5.81 5.97 1.44
N VAL A 149 7.04 5.57 1.78
CA VAL A 149 8.21 6.46 1.72
C VAL A 149 8.47 6.94 0.30
N LEU A 150 8.50 6.02 -0.67
CA LEU A 150 8.67 6.37 -2.07
C LEU A 150 7.47 7.14 -2.62
N GLY A 151 6.26 6.85 -2.12
CA GLY A 151 5.06 7.61 -2.41
C GLY A 151 5.18 9.07 -1.96
N ALA A 152 5.63 9.31 -0.72
CA ALA A 152 5.87 10.64 -0.17
C ALA A 152 6.92 11.41 -0.98
N LEU A 153 8.07 10.80 -1.21
CA LEU A 153 9.18 11.41 -1.95
C LEU A 153 8.76 11.74 -3.40
N SER A 154 8.11 10.80 -4.07
CA SER A 154 7.66 11.00 -5.46
C SER A 154 6.58 12.07 -5.58
N ALA A 155 5.65 12.14 -4.64
CA ALA A 155 4.66 13.21 -4.58
C ALA A 155 5.32 14.58 -4.31
N GLY A 156 6.35 14.63 -3.46
CA GLY A 156 7.11 15.85 -3.20
C GLY A 156 7.90 16.33 -4.42
N TRP A 157 8.49 15.43 -5.22
CA TRP A 157 9.32 15.80 -6.37
C TRP A 157 8.54 16.05 -7.66
N PHE A 158 7.48 15.30 -7.90
CA PHE A 158 6.75 15.27 -9.19
C PHE A 158 5.26 15.58 -9.02
N GLY A 159 4.83 16.06 -7.84
CA GLY A 159 3.43 16.37 -7.56
C GLY A 159 2.52 15.14 -7.56
N VAL A 160 1.22 15.36 -7.81
CA VAL A 160 0.16 14.34 -7.73
C VAL A 160 0.38 13.14 -8.64
N THR A 161 1.05 13.33 -9.78
CA THR A 161 1.34 12.25 -10.75
C THR A 161 2.55 11.41 -10.38
N GLY A 162 3.43 11.93 -9.51
CA GLY A 162 4.71 11.33 -9.12
C GLY A 162 4.61 9.89 -8.66
N PRO A 163 3.71 9.55 -7.72
CA PRO A 163 3.54 8.17 -7.25
C PRO A 163 3.25 7.18 -8.39
N GLY A 164 2.43 7.57 -9.36
CA GLY A 164 2.11 6.74 -10.52
C GLY A 164 3.31 6.50 -11.43
N TRP A 165 4.06 7.54 -11.77
CA TRP A 165 5.23 7.42 -12.64
C TRP A 165 6.37 6.65 -11.99
N VAL A 166 6.62 6.87 -10.70
CA VAL A 166 7.66 6.14 -9.96
C VAL A 166 7.28 4.66 -9.84
N ALA A 167 6.03 4.34 -9.50
CA ALA A 167 5.56 2.96 -9.46
C ALA A 167 5.66 2.27 -10.83
N ALA A 168 5.27 2.97 -11.93
CA ALA A 168 5.41 2.47 -13.29
C ALA A 168 6.88 2.21 -13.67
N GLY A 169 7.78 3.15 -13.34
CA GLY A 169 9.21 3.01 -13.61
C GLY A 169 9.86 1.84 -12.87
N ILE A 170 9.57 1.70 -11.59
CA ILE A 170 10.08 0.58 -10.76
C ILE A 170 9.52 -0.76 -11.27
N CYS A 171 8.22 -0.81 -11.61
CA CYS A 171 7.59 -2.02 -12.15
C CYS A 171 8.11 -2.36 -13.56
N GLY A 172 8.35 -1.35 -14.41
CA GLY A 172 8.98 -1.52 -15.72
C GLY A 172 10.42 -2.05 -15.62
N PHE A 173 11.20 -1.53 -14.68
CA PHE A 173 12.53 -2.06 -14.37
C PHE A 173 12.47 -3.52 -13.92
N ASN A 174 11.51 -3.85 -13.05
CA ASN A 174 11.28 -5.23 -12.62
C ASN A 174 10.92 -6.16 -13.79
N LEU A 175 10.07 -5.68 -14.72
CA LEU A 175 9.70 -6.44 -15.92
C LEU A 175 10.93 -6.76 -16.77
N ILE A 176 11.81 -5.77 -17.00
CA ILE A 176 13.06 -5.95 -17.75
C ILE A 176 13.95 -6.96 -17.04
N LEU A 177 14.14 -6.80 -15.73
CA LEU A 177 14.96 -7.71 -14.93
C LEU A 177 14.42 -9.14 -14.96
N ALA A 178 13.11 -9.31 -14.77
CA ALA A 178 12.46 -10.62 -14.83
C ALA A 178 12.55 -11.24 -16.23
N PHE A 179 12.42 -10.45 -17.28
CA PHE A 179 12.52 -10.93 -18.67
C PHE A 179 13.88 -11.57 -18.96
N PHE A 180 14.99 -10.96 -18.50
CA PHE A 180 16.34 -11.46 -18.78
C PHE A 180 16.81 -12.55 -17.80
N ILE A 181 16.37 -12.52 -16.56
CA ILE A 181 16.98 -13.35 -15.50
C ILE A 181 16.04 -14.44 -14.98
N LEU A 182 14.70 -14.24 -15.04
CA LEU A 182 13.77 -15.23 -14.53
C LEU A 182 13.75 -16.48 -15.43
N GLY A 183 14.16 -17.61 -14.89
CA GLY A 183 14.08 -18.91 -15.56
C GLY A 183 12.69 -19.53 -15.43
N GLU A 184 12.37 -20.53 -16.26
CA GLU A 184 11.17 -21.34 -16.08
C GLU A 184 11.38 -22.34 -14.93
N SER A 185 10.42 -22.41 -14.00
CA SER A 185 10.49 -23.32 -12.86
C SER A 185 9.82 -24.66 -13.12
N ARG A 186 8.85 -24.67 -14.03
CA ARG A 186 8.07 -25.85 -14.33
C ARG A 186 8.82 -26.79 -15.29
N LYS A 187 8.86 -28.07 -14.96
CA LYS A 187 9.34 -29.10 -15.88
C LYS A 187 8.20 -29.55 -16.81
N PRO A 188 8.46 -29.68 -18.14
CA PRO A 188 7.44 -30.06 -19.12
C PRO A 188 6.75 -31.42 -18.88
N GLU A 189 7.39 -32.29 -18.12
CA GLU A 189 6.97 -33.69 -17.89
C GLU A 189 6.09 -33.90 -16.63
N SER A 190 5.64 -32.85 -15.98
CA SER A 190 4.75 -33.04 -14.82
C SER A 190 3.35 -33.39 -15.30
N ASP A 191 2.79 -34.45 -14.73
CA ASP A 191 1.40 -34.87 -14.88
C ASP A 191 0.43 -33.68 -14.87
N PRO A 192 -0.70 -33.76 -15.61
CA PRO A 192 -1.68 -32.68 -15.61
C PRO A 192 -2.05 -32.34 -14.18
N ALA A 193 -1.92 -31.06 -13.83
CA ALA A 193 -2.21 -30.57 -12.49
C ALA A 193 -3.57 -31.13 -12.00
N PRO A 194 -3.65 -31.63 -10.77
CA PRO A 194 -4.90 -32.15 -10.24
C PRO A 194 -5.99 -31.10 -10.42
N PRO A 195 -7.22 -31.51 -10.76
CA PRO A 195 -8.31 -30.55 -10.98
C PRO A 195 -8.46 -29.67 -9.75
N SER A 196 -8.47 -28.35 -9.99
CA SER A 196 -8.63 -27.37 -8.92
C SER A 196 -9.82 -27.73 -8.02
N PRO A 197 -9.69 -27.58 -6.70
CA PRO A 197 -10.75 -27.94 -5.79
C PRO A 197 -12.05 -27.24 -6.19
N ARG A 198 -13.12 -28.02 -6.37
CA ARG A 198 -14.45 -27.48 -6.65
C ARG A 198 -14.91 -26.67 -5.41
N LEU A 199 -15.75 -25.68 -5.63
CA LEU A 199 -16.28 -24.81 -4.55
C LEU A 199 -16.79 -25.62 -3.35
N GLY A 200 -17.38 -26.80 -3.60
CA GLY A 200 -17.79 -27.74 -2.57
C GLY A 200 -16.66 -28.33 -1.72
N GLN A 201 -15.48 -28.52 -2.30
CA GLN A 201 -14.29 -28.99 -1.54
C GLN A 201 -13.73 -27.87 -0.67
N MET A 202 -13.73 -26.61 -1.15
CA MET A 202 -13.36 -25.45 -0.35
C MET A 202 -14.32 -25.27 0.84
N MET A 203 -15.63 -25.44 0.62
CA MET A 203 -16.64 -25.41 1.68
C MET A 203 -16.44 -26.57 2.68
N GLY A 204 -16.02 -27.73 2.22
CA GLY A 204 -15.65 -28.87 3.08
C GLY A 204 -14.44 -28.59 3.98
N VAL A 205 -13.47 -27.85 3.51
CA VAL A 205 -12.30 -27.39 4.31
C VAL A 205 -12.72 -26.39 5.37
N LEU A 206 -13.58 -25.43 5.04
CA LEU A 206 -14.14 -24.44 5.96
C LEU A 206 -14.98 -25.08 7.10
N LYS A 207 -15.61 -26.23 6.84
CA LYS A 207 -16.35 -26.98 7.87
C LYS A 207 -15.46 -27.69 8.90
N ARG A 208 -14.15 -27.77 8.67
CA ARG A 208 -13.22 -28.31 9.68
C ARG A 208 -12.99 -27.28 10.79
N PRO A 209 -13.32 -27.56 12.08
CA PRO A 209 -13.36 -26.54 13.12
C PRO A 209 -12.06 -25.72 13.26
N GLN A 210 -10.91 -26.39 13.15
CA GLN A 210 -9.61 -25.73 13.28
C GLN A 210 -9.27 -24.83 12.10
N LEU A 211 -9.50 -25.31 10.87
CA LEU A 211 -9.21 -24.56 9.64
C LEU A 211 -10.25 -23.45 9.42
N GLY A 212 -11.52 -23.71 9.67
CA GLY A 212 -12.58 -22.71 9.57
C GLY A 212 -12.36 -21.54 10.53
N THR A 213 -12.00 -21.82 11.78
CA THR A 213 -11.67 -20.77 12.76
C THR A 213 -10.47 -19.95 12.32
N LEU A 214 -9.39 -20.60 11.83
CA LEU A 214 -8.21 -19.89 11.34
C LEU A 214 -8.53 -18.95 10.17
N VAL A 215 -9.32 -19.44 9.20
CA VAL A 215 -9.75 -18.65 8.04
C VAL A 215 -10.62 -17.47 8.48
N CYS A 216 -11.57 -17.67 9.40
CA CYS A 216 -12.40 -16.58 9.93
C CYS A 216 -11.58 -15.52 10.66
N VAL A 217 -10.63 -15.94 11.49
CA VAL A 217 -9.73 -15.03 12.21
C VAL A 217 -8.88 -14.23 11.24
N PHE A 218 -8.28 -14.89 10.24
CA PHE A 218 -7.48 -14.23 9.22
C PHE A 218 -8.31 -13.25 8.39
N PHE A 219 -9.54 -13.64 8.00
CA PHE A 219 -10.46 -12.77 7.28
C PHE A 219 -10.79 -11.53 8.10
N LEU A 220 -11.22 -11.69 9.37
CA LEU A 220 -11.61 -10.58 10.23
C LEU A 220 -10.42 -9.61 10.45
N ALA A 221 -9.25 -10.16 10.71
CA ALA A 221 -8.04 -9.38 10.92
C ALA A 221 -7.63 -8.58 9.67
N THR A 222 -7.69 -9.22 8.49
CA THR A 222 -7.40 -8.55 7.21
C THR A 222 -8.45 -7.50 6.89
N PHE A 223 -9.73 -7.78 7.19
CA PHE A 223 -10.81 -6.83 7.03
C PHE A 223 -10.60 -5.57 7.88
N CYS A 224 -10.32 -5.72 9.18
CA CYS A 224 -10.03 -4.59 10.08
C CYS A 224 -8.81 -3.76 9.59
N PHE A 225 -7.75 -4.45 9.15
CA PHE A 225 -6.57 -3.76 8.60
C PHE A 225 -6.89 -2.97 7.33
N THR A 226 -7.65 -3.55 6.41
CA THR A 226 -8.04 -2.89 5.16
C THR A 226 -8.97 -1.71 5.41
N CYS A 227 -9.91 -1.83 6.36
CA CYS A 227 -10.74 -0.71 6.80
C CYS A 227 -9.89 0.45 7.33
N PHE A 228 -8.91 0.15 8.18
CA PHE A 228 -7.97 1.15 8.66
C PHE A 228 -7.18 1.79 7.52
N GLU A 229 -6.53 0.99 6.69
CA GLU A 229 -5.66 1.47 5.61
C GLU A 229 -6.42 2.34 4.60
N SER A 230 -7.64 1.96 4.22
CA SER A 230 -8.45 2.70 3.26
C SER A 230 -9.05 4.00 3.82
N THR A 231 -9.26 4.09 5.13
CA THR A 231 -9.85 5.28 5.76
C THR A 231 -8.81 6.21 6.38
N PHE A 232 -7.64 5.70 6.68
CA PHE A 232 -6.59 6.45 7.38
C PHE A 232 -6.20 7.74 6.68
N ALA A 233 -5.87 7.69 5.38
CA ALA A 233 -5.47 8.87 4.62
C ALA A 233 -6.58 9.94 4.56
N VAL A 234 -7.84 9.50 4.43
CA VAL A 234 -9.01 10.40 4.40
C VAL A 234 -9.30 11.00 5.78
N LEU A 235 -9.15 10.19 6.83
CA LEU A 235 -9.32 10.67 8.21
C LEU A 235 -8.31 11.78 8.54
N PHE A 236 -7.08 11.63 8.03
CA PHE A 236 -5.99 12.57 8.25
C PHE A 236 -6.12 13.83 7.40
N ALA A 237 -6.23 13.67 6.09
CA ALA A 237 -6.18 14.79 5.16
C ALA A 237 -7.51 15.53 5.05
N GLY A 238 -8.62 14.90 5.46
CA GLY A 238 -9.94 15.43 5.21
C GLY A 238 -10.32 15.44 3.73
N THR A 239 -11.29 16.25 3.40
CA THR A 239 -11.76 16.49 2.03
C THR A 239 -11.76 17.97 1.74
N HIS A 240 -12.10 18.37 0.50
CA HIS A 240 -12.19 19.78 0.12
C HIS A 240 -13.17 20.56 1.01
N ASP A 241 -14.28 19.92 1.39
CA ASP A 241 -15.37 20.53 2.14
C ASP A 241 -15.29 20.31 3.67
N ASP A 242 -14.43 19.39 4.11
CA ASP A 242 -14.25 19.05 5.53
C ASP A 242 -12.75 18.91 5.82
N PRO A 243 -12.12 19.94 6.40
CA PRO A 243 -10.71 19.83 6.80
C PRO A 243 -10.61 18.70 7.83
N GLY A 244 -9.88 17.66 7.49
CA GLY A 244 -9.74 16.48 8.34
C GLY A 244 -9.36 16.83 9.78
N LYS A 245 -9.73 15.95 10.70
CA LYS A 245 -9.51 16.11 12.15
C LYS A 245 -8.06 16.43 12.54
N PHE A 246 -7.11 16.19 11.63
CA PHE A 246 -5.66 16.28 11.85
C PHE A 246 -4.96 17.15 10.81
N ALA A 247 -5.61 18.23 10.35
CA ALA A 247 -4.98 19.13 9.39
C ALA A 247 -3.67 19.70 9.95
N PHE A 248 -2.55 19.24 9.41
CA PHE A 248 -1.26 19.85 9.66
C PHE A 248 -1.13 21.08 8.78
N ARG A 249 -1.04 22.25 9.42
CA ARG A 249 -0.85 23.52 8.75
C ARG A 249 0.48 24.10 9.18
N GLU A 250 1.29 24.43 8.22
CA GLU A 250 2.52 25.18 8.44
C GLU A 250 2.28 26.61 7.93
N PRO A 251 2.86 27.64 8.57
CA PRO A 251 2.78 29.00 8.05
C PRO A 251 3.33 29.02 6.62
N ALA A 252 2.63 29.66 5.69
CA ALA A 252 3.02 29.71 4.28
C ALA A 252 4.36 30.43 4.10
N ILE A 253 4.68 31.35 5.02
CA ILE A 253 5.89 32.15 5.07
C ILE A 253 6.42 32.18 6.50
N SER A 254 7.74 32.25 6.65
CA SER A 254 8.41 32.40 7.95
C SER A 254 8.28 33.79 8.57
N GLU A 255 7.67 34.75 7.87
CA GLU A 255 7.49 36.13 8.26
C GLU A 255 6.02 36.56 8.24
N THR A 256 5.69 37.74 8.76
CA THR A 256 4.32 38.27 8.80
C THR A 256 3.70 38.36 7.40
N SER A 257 2.44 37.98 7.30
CA SER A 257 1.65 38.00 6.04
C SER A 257 1.04 39.38 5.71
N GLU A 258 1.31 40.40 6.52
CA GLU A 258 0.82 41.76 6.27
C GLU A 258 1.51 42.39 5.03
N GLY A 259 0.72 43.01 4.17
CA GLY A 259 1.22 43.69 2.97
C GLY A 259 1.62 42.78 1.80
N VAL A 260 1.19 41.52 1.79
CA VAL A 260 1.43 40.59 0.69
C VAL A 260 0.25 40.57 -0.28
N ASN A 261 0.53 40.86 -1.55
CA ASN A 261 -0.43 40.66 -2.63
C ASN A 261 -0.33 39.20 -3.13
N TRP A 262 -1.28 38.37 -2.75
CA TRP A 262 -1.28 36.93 -3.05
C TRP A 262 -1.61 36.67 -4.52
N LEU A 263 -0.74 35.93 -5.20
CA LEU A 263 -0.91 35.47 -6.59
C LEU A 263 -1.44 34.03 -6.64
N ALA A 264 -1.08 33.20 -5.66
CA ALA A 264 -1.58 31.83 -5.56
C ALA A 264 -3.03 31.82 -5.07
N ALA A 265 -3.87 31.08 -5.76
CA ALA A 265 -5.26 30.88 -5.34
C ALA A 265 -5.32 29.93 -4.12
N SER A 266 -6.21 30.25 -3.17
CA SER A 266 -6.48 29.34 -2.05
C SER A 266 -6.96 27.99 -2.59
N GLY A 267 -6.33 26.90 -2.15
CA GLY A 267 -6.57 25.55 -2.67
C GLY A 267 -5.57 25.08 -3.72
N ALA A 268 -4.67 25.93 -4.23
CA ALA A 268 -3.63 25.55 -5.16
C ALA A 268 -2.59 24.63 -4.50
N GLU A 269 -2.12 23.63 -5.23
CA GLU A 269 -0.94 22.85 -4.82
C GLU A 269 0.31 23.63 -5.16
N VAL A 270 1.20 23.77 -4.18
CA VAL A 270 2.44 24.53 -4.29
C VAL A 270 3.61 23.65 -3.86
N GLN A 271 4.76 23.89 -4.48
CA GLN A 271 6.02 23.27 -4.10
C GLN A 271 6.88 24.25 -3.31
N GLU A 272 7.82 23.73 -2.53
CA GLU A 272 8.80 24.57 -1.85
C GLU A 272 9.55 25.43 -2.87
N GLY A 273 9.56 26.74 -2.63
CA GLY A 273 10.13 27.72 -3.55
C GLY A 273 9.18 28.34 -4.58
N ASP A 274 7.94 27.82 -4.74
CA ASP A 274 6.94 28.43 -5.62
C ASP A 274 6.57 29.85 -5.13
N VAL A 275 6.40 30.78 -6.07
CA VAL A 275 6.01 32.16 -5.75
C VAL A 275 4.51 32.20 -5.38
N LEU A 276 4.24 32.51 -4.12
CA LEU A 276 2.87 32.60 -3.57
C LEU A 276 2.28 34.00 -3.72
N GLY A 277 3.10 35.03 -3.71
CA GLY A 277 2.69 36.42 -3.78
C GLY A 277 3.87 37.37 -3.90
N ARG A 278 3.56 38.69 -3.87
CA ARG A 278 4.56 39.75 -3.84
C ARG A 278 4.23 40.76 -2.75
N ARG A 279 5.26 41.29 -2.10
CA ARG A 279 5.13 42.39 -1.15
C ARG A 279 5.05 43.74 -1.89
N GLU A 280 4.75 44.79 -1.16
CA GLU A 280 4.70 46.15 -1.70
C GLU A 280 6.06 46.61 -2.27
N ASP A 281 7.17 46.05 -1.79
CA ASP A 281 8.53 46.27 -2.29
C ASP A 281 8.92 45.42 -3.52
N GLU A 282 7.94 44.76 -4.14
CA GLU A 282 8.09 43.80 -5.27
C GLU A 282 8.86 42.50 -4.92
N SER A 283 9.30 42.28 -3.69
CA SER A 283 9.97 41.05 -3.30
C SER A 283 9.02 39.87 -3.40
N ALA A 284 9.50 38.75 -3.99
CA ALA A 284 8.71 37.53 -4.14
C ALA A 284 8.57 36.82 -2.79
N VAL A 285 7.35 36.41 -2.46
CA VAL A 285 7.05 35.55 -1.32
C VAL A 285 6.93 34.13 -1.83
N THR A 286 7.83 33.26 -1.37
CA THR A 286 7.89 31.87 -1.82
C THR A 286 7.36 30.91 -0.77
N ALA A 287 6.85 29.75 -1.21
CA ALA A 287 6.38 28.70 -0.34
C ALA A 287 7.53 28.12 0.50
N ALA A 288 7.35 28.05 1.80
CA ALA A 288 8.32 27.48 2.72
C ALA A 288 8.36 25.93 2.67
N THR A 289 7.31 25.30 2.17
CA THR A 289 7.17 23.84 2.10
C THR A 289 6.22 23.45 0.99
N THR A 290 6.24 22.16 0.61
CA THR A 290 5.32 21.62 -0.41
C THR A 290 4.00 21.21 0.22
N GLY A 291 2.88 21.66 -0.37
CA GLY A 291 1.56 21.31 0.12
C GLY A 291 0.45 22.09 -0.57
N ARG A 292 -0.71 22.16 0.06
CA ARG A 292 -1.84 22.93 -0.45
C ARG A 292 -1.88 24.29 0.21
N PHE A 293 -1.79 25.34 -0.58
CA PHE A 293 -1.90 26.73 -0.10
C PHE A 293 -3.32 27.02 0.37
N VAL A 294 -3.48 27.54 1.58
CA VAL A 294 -4.76 27.93 2.18
C VAL A 294 -4.65 29.35 2.67
N LEU A 295 -5.44 30.23 2.08
CA LEU A 295 -5.54 31.63 2.47
C LEU A 295 -6.85 31.81 3.26
N ASN A 296 -6.74 32.12 4.55
CA ASN A 296 -7.84 32.57 5.40
C ASN A 296 -7.74 34.10 5.56
N GLU A 297 -8.82 34.74 6.08
CA GLU A 297 -8.94 36.21 6.17
C GLU A 297 -7.72 36.91 6.81
N ASN A 298 -6.96 36.23 7.67
CA ASN A 298 -5.78 36.78 8.38
C ASN A 298 -4.51 35.96 8.34
N GLU A 299 -4.53 34.76 7.77
CA GLU A 299 -3.37 33.86 7.78
C GLU A 299 -3.23 33.05 6.48
N ALA A 300 -2.02 33.08 5.92
CA ALA A 300 -1.63 32.17 4.84
C ALA A 300 -0.94 30.95 5.41
N SER A 301 -1.41 29.78 5.08
CA SER A 301 -0.86 28.49 5.53
C SER A 301 -0.73 27.49 4.40
N ILE A 302 0.19 26.55 4.54
CA ILE A 302 0.33 25.41 3.64
C ILE A 302 -0.12 24.15 4.38
N ASN A 303 -1.08 23.46 3.79
CA ASN A 303 -1.56 22.19 4.34
C ASN A 303 -0.65 21.06 3.86
N THR A 304 0.19 20.53 4.73
CA THR A 304 1.16 19.45 4.49
C THR A 304 0.60 18.07 4.82
N THR A 305 -0.69 17.95 5.10
CA THR A 305 -1.31 16.74 5.66
C THR A 305 -1.18 15.52 4.75
N LYS A 306 -1.18 15.70 3.42
CA LYS A 306 -0.98 14.59 2.48
C LYS A 306 0.42 13.96 2.64
N THR A 307 1.44 14.77 2.62
CA THR A 307 2.84 14.32 2.81
C THR A 307 3.03 13.69 4.19
N MET A 308 2.42 14.27 5.22
CA MET A 308 2.45 13.73 6.57
C MET A 308 1.75 12.36 6.66
N ALA A 309 0.64 12.15 5.96
CA ALA A 309 -0.03 10.84 5.92
C ALA A 309 0.88 9.74 5.35
N TYR A 310 1.66 10.02 4.31
CA TYR A 310 2.67 9.09 3.81
C TYR A 310 3.74 8.76 4.86
N TRP A 311 4.28 9.78 5.52
CA TRP A 311 5.32 9.57 6.55
C TRP A 311 4.80 8.79 7.75
N LEU A 312 3.56 9.03 8.16
CA LEU A 312 2.93 8.27 9.25
C LEU A 312 2.66 6.81 8.84
N MET A 313 2.28 6.55 7.59
CA MET A 313 2.16 5.18 7.08
C MET A 313 3.52 4.48 6.98
N ALA A 314 4.56 5.18 6.53
CA ALA A 314 5.93 4.67 6.52
C ALA A 314 6.42 4.33 7.93
N PHE A 315 6.13 5.20 8.91
CA PHE A 315 6.41 4.95 10.32
C PHE A 315 5.70 3.71 10.85
N CYS A 316 4.41 3.54 10.51
CA CYS A 316 3.64 2.35 10.85
C CYS A 316 4.28 1.06 10.29
N GLY A 317 4.68 1.12 9.00
CA GLY A 317 5.39 0.02 8.34
C GLY A 317 6.73 -0.30 9.00
N PHE A 318 7.50 0.72 9.39
CA PHE A 318 8.79 0.57 10.05
C PHE A 318 8.66 -0.13 11.42
N ILE A 319 7.72 0.32 12.27
CA ILE A 319 7.42 -0.34 13.53
C ILE A 319 6.99 -1.80 13.31
N GLY A 320 6.11 -2.02 12.33
CA GLY A 320 5.65 -3.36 11.94
C GLY A 320 6.81 -4.30 11.57
N ALA A 321 7.78 -3.81 10.80
CA ALA A 321 8.95 -4.60 10.39
C ALA A 321 9.87 -4.96 11.56
N ILE A 322 10.12 -4.02 12.48
CA ILE A 322 10.92 -4.29 13.70
C ILE A 322 10.25 -5.40 14.51
N VAL A 323 8.95 -5.32 14.70
CA VAL A 323 8.20 -6.32 15.46
C VAL A 323 8.22 -7.68 14.76
N GLN A 324 7.93 -7.72 13.45
CA GLN A 324 7.92 -8.97 12.68
C GLN A 324 9.31 -9.60 12.56
N GLY A 325 10.34 -8.79 12.34
CA GLY A 325 11.71 -9.29 12.14
C GLY A 325 12.42 -9.68 13.44
N GLY A 326 12.15 -8.97 14.54
CA GLY A 326 12.91 -9.12 15.79
C GLY A 326 12.14 -9.73 16.97
N CYS A 327 10.88 -9.37 17.15
CA CYS A 327 10.16 -9.67 18.40
C CYS A 327 9.30 -10.93 18.31
N ILE A 328 8.78 -11.28 17.15
CA ILE A 328 7.79 -12.35 17.00
C ILE A 328 8.35 -13.73 17.27
N GLY A 329 9.54 -14.05 16.78
CA GLY A 329 10.15 -15.35 17.02
C GLY A 329 10.25 -15.74 18.51
N PRO A 330 10.82 -14.87 19.35
CA PRO A 330 10.82 -15.07 20.82
C PRO A 330 9.42 -15.10 21.44
N LEU A 331 8.50 -14.25 20.97
CA LEU A 331 7.12 -14.17 21.50
C LEU A 331 6.33 -15.45 21.22
N VAL A 332 6.41 -16.00 20.00
CA VAL A 332 5.77 -17.27 19.62
C VAL A 332 6.28 -18.42 20.50
N LYS A 333 7.60 -18.46 20.73
CA LYS A 333 8.21 -19.49 21.59
C LYS A 333 7.74 -19.41 23.05
N LYS A 334 7.48 -18.20 23.57
CA LYS A 334 7.08 -18.00 24.98
C LYS A 334 5.58 -18.15 25.21
N LEU A 335 4.76 -17.58 24.35
CA LEU A 335 3.31 -17.44 24.54
C LEU A 335 2.50 -18.47 23.75
N GLY A 336 3.08 -19.04 22.69
CA GLY A 336 2.39 -19.91 21.74
C GLY A 336 1.50 -19.14 20.77
N GLU A 337 1.29 -19.70 19.58
CA GLU A 337 0.62 -19.05 18.44
C GLU A 337 -0.81 -18.59 18.77
N LYS A 338 -1.62 -19.46 19.39
CA LYS A 338 -3.04 -19.17 19.69
C LYS A 338 -3.21 -17.96 20.61
N LYS A 339 -2.42 -17.87 21.68
CA LYS A 339 -2.51 -16.75 22.62
C LYS A 339 -2.06 -15.45 21.97
N LEU A 340 -1.04 -15.54 21.12
CA LEU A 340 -0.49 -14.39 20.41
C LEU A 340 -1.48 -13.81 19.42
N ILE A 341 -2.19 -14.67 18.65
CA ILE A 341 -3.24 -14.25 17.71
C ILE A 341 -4.37 -13.54 18.45
N VAL A 342 -4.89 -14.14 19.54
CA VAL A 342 -6.00 -13.54 20.31
C VAL A 342 -5.60 -12.21 20.93
N PHE A 343 -4.41 -12.15 21.53
CA PHE A 343 -3.87 -10.92 22.12
C PHE A 343 -3.66 -9.82 21.05
N GLY A 344 -3.07 -10.16 19.90
CA GLY A 344 -2.85 -9.23 18.80
C GLY A 344 -4.17 -8.68 18.26
N LEU A 345 -5.19 -9.51 18.08
CA LEU A 345 -6.52 -9.06 17.61
C LEU A 345 -7.20 -8.14 18.64
N ALA A 346 -7.15 -8.47 19.93
CA ALA A 346 -7.69 -7.62 20.98
C ALA A 346 -6.99 -6.23 20.97
N MET A 347 -5.67 -6.23 20.86
CA MET A 347 -4.90 -4.98 20.76
C MET A 347 -5.21 -4.17 19.49
N VAL A 348 -5.46 -4.83 18.34
CA VAL A 348 -5.92 -4.13 17.11
C VAL A 348 -7.24 -3.41 17.38
N GLY A 349 -8.19 -4.09 18.01
CA GLY A 349 -9.49 -3.49 18.40
C GLY A 349 -9.30 -2.25 19.29
N VAL A 350 -8.46 -2.36 20.30
CA VAL A 350 -8.15 -1.24 21.20
C VAL A 350 -7.46 -0.09 20.45
N SER A 351 -6.48 -0.37 19.61
CA SER A 351 -5.75 0.66 18.87
C SER A 351 -6.66 1.41 17.89
N LEU A 352 -7.55 0.70 17.19
CA LEU A 352 -8.53 1.32 16.29
C LEU A 352 -9.57 2.17 17.07
N ALA A 353 -9.96 1.74 18.26
CA ALA A 353 -10.87 2.51 19.12
C ALA A 353 -10.21 3.79 19.69
N VAL A 354 -8.90 3.75 19.97
CA VAL A 354 -8.14 4.87 20.54
C VAL A 354 -7.77 5.90 19.48
N LEU A 355 -7.48 5.48 18.25
CA LEU A 355 -7.00 6.35 17.17
C LEU A 355 -7.89 7.60 16.91
N PRO A 356 -9.22 7.53 16.89
CA PRO A 356 -10.08 8.72 16.73
C PRO A 356 -9.97 9.74 17.85
N PHE A 357 -9.52 9.32 19.05
CA PHE A 357 -9.34 10.19 20.21
C PHE A 357 -7.94 10.80 20.30
N CYS A 358 -7.02 10.36 19.46
CA CYS A 358 -5.65 10.88 19.40
C CYS A 358 -5.57 12.28 18.75
N SER A 359 -6.67 13.03 18.62
CA SER A 359 -6.75 14.31 17.93
C SER A 359 -6.55 15.52 18.84
N GLY A 360 -6.04 16.58 18.28
CA GLY A 360 -6.14 17.97 18.74
C GLY A 360 -5.11 18.41 19.79
N GLN A 361 -5.33 18.19 21.06
CA GLN A 361 -4.52 18.81 22.12
C GLN A 361 -3.16 18.15 22.38
N LEU A 362 -2.99 16.86 22.06
CA LEU A 362 -1.74 16.10 22.25
C LEU A 362 -0.87 16.03 20.99
N GLY A 363 -1.31 16.61 19.88
CA GLY A 363 -0.54 16.76 18.64
C GLY A 363 -0.04 15.45 18.01
N LEU A 364 1.02 15.56 17.21
CA LEU A 364 1.64 14.47 16.44
C LEU A 364 2.03 13.25 17.29
N TRP A 365 2.47 13.47 18.53
CA TRP A 365 2.91 12.38 19.41
C TRP A 365 1.78 11.39 19.76
N SER A 366 0.57 11.87 19.98
CA SER A 366 -0.57 11.00 20.27
C SER A 366 -0.91 10.10 19.07
N ILE A 367 -0.81 10.65 17.87
CA ILE A 367 -1.04 9.93 16.62
C ILE A 367 0.03 8.86 16.41
N MET A 368 1.30 9.23 16.58
CA MET A 368 2.42 8.29 16.48
C MET A 368 2.30 7.16 17.51
N LEU A 369 1.84 7.45 18.72
CA LEU A 369 1.58 6.43 19.74
C LEU A 369 0.44 5.48 19.32
N GLY A 370 -0.68 6.01 18.85
CA GLY A 370 -1.80 5.20 18.35
C GLY A 370 -1.42 4.32 17.17
N LEU A 371 -0.65 4.86 16.22
CA LEU A 371 -0.14 4.12 15.07
C LEU A 371 0.90 3.07 15.47
N SER A 372 1.76 3.36 16.45
CA SER A 372 2.70 2.37 16.99
C SER A 372 1.96 1.19 17.60
N LEU A 373 0.93 1.47 18.41
CA LEU A 373 0.09 0.43 19.02
C LEU A 373 -0.60 -0.42 17.94
N PHE A 374 -1.11 0.21 16.89
CA PHE A 374 -1.72 -0.48 15.75
C PHE A 374 -0.71 -1.34 14.98
N ALA A 375 0.46 -0.80 14.66
CA ALA A 375 1.51 -1.50 13.93
C ALA A 375 2.04 -2.72 14.70
N ILE A 376 2.27 -2.58 16.01
CA ILE A 376 2.68 -3.67 16.90
C ILE A 376 1.62 -4.75 16.90
N SER A 377 0.37 -4.39 17.19
CA SER A 377 -0.73 -5.34 17.29
C SER A 377 -1.03 -6.07 15.99
N SER A 378 -1.02 -5.35 14.86
CA SER A 378 -1.21 -5.95 13.53
C SER A 378 -0.09 -6.93 13.16
N SER A 379 1.13 -6.64 13.56
CA SER A 379 2.28 -7.51 13.34
C SER A 379 2.23 -8.77 14.20
N VAL A 380 1.75 -8.64 15.45
CA VAL A 380 1.68 -9.74 16.43
C VAL A 380 0.69 -10.82 15.99
N TYR A 381 -0.47 -10.49 15.43
CA TYR A 381 -1.42 -11.53 15.00
C TYR A 381 -1.09 -12.12 13.62
N ARG A 382 -0.46 -11.34 12.71
CA ARG A 382 -0.16 -11.80 11.34
C ARG A 382 0.92 -12.88 11.28
N ALA A 383 1.96 -12.74 12.07
CA ALA A 383 3.12 -13.62 11.95
C ALA A 383 2.86 -15.10 12.28
N PRO A 384 2.02 -15.47 13.27
CA PRO A 384 1.66 -16.87 13.49
C PRO A 384 0.71 -17.44 12.43
N THR A 385 0.11 -16.60 11.57
CA THR A 385 -0.83 -17.04 10.54
C THR A 385 -0.18 -17.34 9.19
N PHE A 386 1.09 -16.99 9.02
CA PHE A 386 1.94 -17.37 7.89
C PHE A 386 2.88 -18.54 8.23
#